data_d1e461d9bd2141a0a738b74f05b1e185
#
_entry.id   d1e461d9bd2141a0a738b74f05b1e185
#
_cell.length_a   1.000
_cell.length_b   1.000
_cell.length_c   1.000
_cell.angle_alpha   90.00
_cell.angle_beta   90.00
_cell.angle_gamma   90.00
#
_symmetry.space_group_name_H-M   'P 1'
#
loop_
_entity.id
_entity.type
_entity.pdbx_description
1 polymer ?
#
loop_
_entity_poly.entity_id
_entity_poly.type
_entity_poly.pdbx_seq_one_letter_code
_entity_poly.pdbx_strand_id
1 'polypeptide(L)'
;MSEKVKPYKNSELGKKEQVAKMFDTISKEYDGLNRVISFGIDVKWRNKVVKIIGDTNPNSILDIATGTGDLAINLTKTKASKIIGLDISEGMLEVGRKKIEKLNLNNTIEMVFGDSEKIPFEDNSFDAITVAFGVRNFENLEKGLSEIYRVLKTGGTFAVLETSIPTKTPYKQGYTFYSKNILPLIGKLFSKDKSAYKYLSDSAAAFPYGEAFNNILQKIGFIAIENKPQTFGVASIYIAKK
;
A
#
# COMPACT_ATOMS: atom_id res chain seq x y z
N MET A 1 21.50 -0.54 13.73
CA MET A 1 20.19 -0.13 13.17
C MET A 1 20.42 0.28 11.73
N SER A 2 19.79 -0.38 10.75
CA SER A 2 19.89 0.04 9.34
C SER A 2 19.31 1.43 9.20
N GLU A 3 20.01 2.31 8.50
CA GLU A 3 19.58 3.70 8.25
C GLU A 3 18.20 3.65 7.55
N LYS A 4 17.20 4.33 8.13
CA LYS A 4 15.84 4.35 7.56
C LYS A 4 15.88 5.04 6.19
N VAL A 5 15.42 4.38 5.16
CA VAL A 5 15.30 4.95 3.81
C VAL A 5 14.33 6.14 3.85
N LYS A 6 14.80 7.33 3.41
CA LYS A 6 14.04 8.59 3.36
C LYS A 6 14.01 9.15 1.94
N PRO A 7 12.91 9.84 1.53
CA PRO A 7 12.82 10.47 0.21
C PRO A 7 13.92 11.51 -0.07
N TYR A 8 14.18 12.38 0.90
CA TYR A 8 15.10 13.52 0.76
C TYR A 8 16.19 13.46 1.83
N LYS A 9 17.39 13.03 1.45
CA LYS A 9 18.51 12.79 2.39
C LYS A 9 18.95 14.03 3.18
N ASN A 10 18.86 15.21 2.55
CA ASN A 10 19.31 16.48 3.12
C ASN A 10 18.19 17.25 3.85
N SER A 11 17.04 16.61 4.09
CA SER A 11 15.92 17.23 4.79
C SER A 11 15.99 16.92 6.28
N GLU A 12 15.73 17.92 7.12
CA GLU A 12 15.63 17.79 8.58
C GLU A 12 14.30 17.14 9.03
N LEU A 13 13.30 17.07 8.11
CA LEU A 13 12.00 16.47 8.38
C LEU A 13 12.10 14.97 8.69
N GLY A 14 11.17 14.46 9.48
CA GLY A 14 10.98 13.02 9.72
C GLY A 14 10.64 12.26 8.43
N LYS A 15 10.77 10.91 8.44
CA LYS A 15 10.44 10.09 7.26
C LYS A 15 8.98 10.31 6.85
N LYS A 16 8.07 10.33 7.79
CA LYS A 16 6.63 10.52 7.59
C LYS A 16 6.29 11.79 6.83
N GLU A 17 6.81 12.92 7.29
CA GLU A 17 6.59 14.23 6.68
C GLU A 17 7.18 14.31 5.27
N GLN A 18 8.38 13.73 5.08
CA GLN A 18 9.01 13.64 3.76
C GLN A 18 8.19 12.80 2.80
N VAL A 19 7.63 11.68 3.26
CA VAL A 19 6.77 10.78 2.48
C VAL A 19 5.48 11.49 2.07
N ALA A 20 4.80 12.16 3.00
CA ALA A 20 3.61 12.95 2.70
C ALA A 20 3.89 14.00 1.62
N LYS A 21 4.91 14.83 1.82
CA LYS A 21 5.32 15.88 0.86
C LYS A 21 5.69 15.31 -0.52
N MET A 22 6.38 14.18 -0.55
CA MET A 22 6.74 13.51 -1.80
C MET A 22 5.49 13.08 -2.56
N PHE A 23 4.56 12.40 -1.90
CA PHE A 23 3.33 11.93 -2.52
C PHE A 23 2.41 13.09 -2.93
N ASP A 24 2.34 14.17 -2.17
CA ASP A 24 1.64 15.41 -2.59
C ASP A 24 2.20 15.93 -3.92
N THR A 25 3.53 15.94 -4.06
CA THR A 25 4.19 16.46 -5.27
C THR A 25 3.89 15.63 -6.52
N ILE A 26 3.83 14.29 -6.39
CA ILE A 26 3.64 13.38 -7.54
C ILE A 26 2.19 12.92 -7.74
N SER A 27 1.24 13.39 -6.93
CA SER A 27 -0.13 12.86 -6.87
C SER A 27 -0.85 12.81 -8.21
N LYS A 28 -0.68 13.83 -9.05
CA LYS A 28 -1.37 13.94 -10.36
C LYS A 28 -0.89 12.94 -11.40
N GLU A 29 0.40 12.61 -11.38
CA GLU A 29 1.03 11.67 -12.34
C GLU A 29 1.12 10.23 -11.79
N TYR A 30 0.80 10.03 -10.50
CA TYR A 30 1.05 8.79 -9.77
C TYR A 30 0.42 7.55 -10.40
N ASP A 31 -0.86 7.62 -10.77
CA ASP A 31 -1.56 6.48 -11.35
C ASP A 31 -1.01 6.08 -12.71
N GLY A 32 -0.79 7.06 -13.59
CA GLY A 32 -0.23 6.83 -14.92
C GLY A 32 1.13 6.15 -14.83
N LEU A 33 1.96 6.62 -13.90
CA LEU A 33 3.28 6.07 -13.71
C LEU A 33 3.25 4.64 -13.15
N ASN A 34 2.42 4.37 -12.14
CA ASN A 34 2.28 3.01 -11.61
C ASN A 34 1.84 2.02 -12.70
N ARG A 35 0.95 2.43 -13.62
CA ARG A 35 0.57 1.62 -14.78
C ARG A 35 1.75 1.34 -15.71
N VAL A 36 2.60 2.34 -15.96
CA VAL A 36 3.80 2.18 -16.80
C VAL A 36 4.82 1.27 -16.11
N ILE A 37 5.15 1.52 -14.84
CA ILE A 37 6.11 0.73 -14.07
C ILE A 37 5.66 -0.73 -13.92
N SER A 38 4.39 -0.97 -13.69
CA SER A 38 3.85 -2.32 -13.49
C SER A 38 3.43 -3.01 -14.79
N PHE A 39 3.52 -2.34 -15.95
CA PHE A 39 2.89 -2.80 -17.20
C PHE A 39 1.41 -3.15 -17.02
N GLY A 40 0.71 -2.44 -16.11
CA GLY A 40 -0.70 -2.66 -15.78
C GLY A 40 -1.00 -3.93 -14.97
N ILE A 41 0.02 -4.69 -14.57
CA ILE A 41 -0.16 -5.95 -13.80
C ILE A 41 -0.67 -5.65 -12.38
N ASP A 42 -0.38 -4.47 -11.83
CA ASP A 42 -0.86 -4.00 -10.53
C ASP A 42 -2.40 -4.05 -10.42
N VAL A 43 -3.13 -3.82 -11.50
CA VAL A 43 -4.60 -3.97 -11.55
C VAL A 43 -5.02 -5.41 -11.25
N LYS A 44 -4.32 -6.39 -11.84
CA LYS A 44 -4.62 -7.81 -11.60
C LYS A 44 -4.36 -8.19 -10.13
N TRP A 45 -3.28 -7.65 -9.53
CA TRP A 45 -2.98 -7.90 -8.12
C TRP A 45 -4.02 -7.28 -7.19
N ARG A 46 -4.43 -6.02 -7.43
CA ARG A 46 -5.52 -5.37 -6.67
C ARG A 46 -6.84 -6.15 -6.81
N ASN A 47 -7.19 -6.62 -8.01
CA ASN A 47 -8.40 -7.43 -8.19
C ASN A 47 -8.36 -8.75 -7.40
N LYS A 48 -7.18 -9.35 -7.19
CA LYS A 48 -7.04 -10.53 -6.32
C LYS A 48 -7.27 -10.16 -4.84
N VAL A 49 -6.76 -9.02 -4.38
CA VAL A 49 -7.04 -8.51 -3.03
C VAL A 49 -8.55 -8.31 -2.86
N VAL A 50 -9.20 -7.65 -3.82
CA VAL A 50 -10.66 -7.43 -3.80
C VAL A 50 -11.43 -8.74 -3.71
N LYS A 51 -11.00 -9.77 -4.47
CA LYS A 51 -11.63 -11.10 -4.39
C LYS A 51 -11.46 -11.72 -3.01
N ILE A 52 -10.24 -11.71 -2.45
CA ILE A 52 -9.93 -12.27 -1.13
C ILE A 52 -10.78 -11.60 -0.05
N ILE A 53 -10.86 -10.27 -0.08
CA ILE A 53 -11.68 -9.50 0.87
C ILE A 53 -13.17 -9.77 0.64
N GLY A 54 -13.62 -9.80 -0.62
CA GLY A 54 -15.03 -10.08 -0.96
C GLY A 54 -15.52 -11.45 -0.47
N ASP A 55 -14.64 -12.46 -0.51
CA ASP A 55 -14.95 -13.82 -0.02
C ASP A 55 -15.23 -13.83 1.51
N THR A 56 -14.88 -12.78 2.25
CA THR A 56 -15.18 -12.64 3.69
C THR A 56 -16.48 -11.88 3.99
N ASN A 57 -17.18 -11.37 2.96
CA ASN A 57 -18.42 -10.60 3.07
C ASN A 57 -18.36 -9.44 4.08
N PRO A 58 -17.37 -8.53 4.01
CA PRO A 58 -17.20 -7.44 4.96
C PRO A 58 -18.31 -6.39 4.76
N ASN A 59 -18.83 -5.82 5.84
CA ASN A 59 -19.74 -4.69 5.80
C ASN A 59 -18.98 -3.35 5.80
N SER A 60 -17.84 -3.29 6.53
CA SER A 60 -16.98 -2.11 6.65
C SER A 60 -15.54 -2.44 6.31
N ILE A 61 -14.92 -1.62 5.44
CA ILE A 61 -13.53 -1.80 4.99
C ILE A 61 -12.75 -0.50 5.23
N LEU A 62 -11.52 -0.61 5.75
CA LEU A 62 -10.57 0.47 5.82
C LEU A 62 -9.41 0.18 4.83
N ASP A 63 -9.20 1.05 3.86
CA ASP A 63 -8.05 1.01 2.95
C ASP A 63 -7.01 2.04 3.40
N ILE A 64 -5.90 1.57 3.96
CA ILE A 64 -4.86 2.42 4.55
C ILE A 64 -3.77 2.68 3.52
N ALA A 65 -3.21 3.90 3.54
CA ALA A 65 -2.35 4.44 2.50
C ALA A 65 -3.04 4.28 1.13
N THR A 66 -4.30 4.71 1.09
CA THR A 66 -5.20 4.52 -0.05
C THR A 66 -4.74 5.28 -1.30
N GLY A 67 -3.90 6.33 -1.11
CA GLY A 67 -3.40 7.17 -2.18
C GLY A 67 -4.54 7.84 -2.94
N THR A 68 -4.57 7.64 -4.24
CA THR A 68 -5.61 8.15 -5.13
C THR A 68 -6.89 7.31 -5.15
N GLY A 69 -7.05 6.35 -4.22
CA GLY A 69 -8.25 5.56 -4.03
C GLY A 69 -8.44 4.38 -5.00
N ASP A 70 -7.45 4.00 -5.78
CA ASP A 70 -7.59 2.92 -6.79
C ASP A 70 -8.08 1.58 -6.18
N LEU A 71 -7.54 1.19 -5.00
CA LEU A 71 -7.99 -0.02 -4.32
C LEU A 71 -9.34 0.20 -3.66
N ALA A 72 -9.57 1.32 -2.98
CA ALA A 72 -10.85 1.67 -2.35
C ALA A 72 -12.01 1.63 -3.38
N ILE A 73 -11.79 2.20 -4.58
CA ILE A 73 -12.77 2.14 -5.69
C ILE A 73 -13.02 0.69 -6.11
N ASN A 74 -11.98 -0.12 -6.27
CA ASN A 74 -12.14 -1.52 -6.64
C ASN A 74 -12.86 -2.35 -5.55
N LEU A 75 -12.70 -2.01 -4.27
CA LEU A 75 -13.35 -2.67 -3.15
C LEU A 75 -14.88 -2.51 -3.13
N THR A 76 -15.46 -1.56 -3.88
CA THR A 76 -16.93 -1.49 -4.05
C THR A 76 -17.54 -2.77 -4.63
N LYS A 77 -16.74 -3.56 -5.36
CA LYS A 77 -17.15 -4.88 -5.89
C LYS A 77 -17.42 -5.92 -4.79
N THR A 78 -16.94 -5.70 -3.57
CA THR A 78 -17.23 -6.58 -2.42
C THR A 78 -18.63 -6.38 -1.87
N LYS A 79 -19.34 -5.32 -2.30
CA LYS A 79 -20.65 -4.89 -1.80
C LYS A 79 -20.65 -4.46 -0.33
N ALA A 80 -19.48 -4.11 0.23
CA ALA A 80 -19.38 -3.48 1.54
C ALA A 80 -20.21 -2.18 1.56
N SER A 81 -20.92 -1.94 2.65
CA SER A 81 -21.77 -0.73 2.76
C SER A 81 -20.94 0.53 3.01
N LYS A 82 -19.78 0.40 3.62
CA LYS A 82 -18.87 1.50 3.92
C LYS A 82 -17.41 1.12 3.64
N ILE A 83 -16.74 1.97 2.86
CA ILE A 83 -15.30 1.89 2.59
C ILE A 83 -14.68 3.22 3.00
N ILE A 84 -13.64 3.19 3.82
CA ILE A 84 -12.87 4.37 4.18
C ILE A 84 -11.49 4.23 3.57
N GLY A 85 -11.06 5.23 2.78
CA GLY A 85 -9.69 5.36 2.31
C GLY A 85 -8.95 6.36 3.19
N LEU A 86 -7.92 5.90 3.93
CA LEU A 86 -7.11 6.73 4.80
C LEU A 86 -5.74 6.96 4.19
N ASP A 87 -5.30 8.21 4.11
CA ASP A 87 -3.95 8.56 3.66
C ASP A 87 -3.41 9.80 4.38
N ILE A 88 -2.09 9.91 4.45
CA ILE A 88 -1.39 11.05 5.04
C ILE A 88 -1.10 12.17 4.03
N SER A 89 -1.26 11.91 2.73
CA SER A 89 -1.07 12.86 1.64
C SER A 89 -2.41 13.47 1.22
N GLU A 90 -2.61 14.73 1.52
CA GLU A 90 -3.83 15.44 1.11
C GLU A 90 -3.92 15.57 -0.41
N GLY A 91 -2.79 15.77 -1.09
CA GLY A 91 -2.76 15.80 -2.55
C GLY A 91 -3.23 14.50 -3.21
N MET A 92 -2.89 13.34 -2.63
CA MET A 92 -3.42 12.05 -3.08
C MET A 92 -4.92 11.93 -2.83
N LEU A 93 -5.39 12.29 -1.63
CA LEU A 93 -6.80 12.25 -1.26
C LEU A 93 -7.66 13.15 -2.16
N GLU A 94 -7.16 14.32 -2.53
CA GLU A 94 -7.87 15.23 -3.43
C GLU A 94 -8.07 14.62 -4.82
N VAL A 95 -7.06 13.93 -5.37
CA VAL A 95 -7.20 13.19 -6.62
C VAL A 95 -8.22 12.06 -6.46
N GLY A 96 -8.18 11.34 -5.34
CA GLY A 96 -9.13 10.27 -5.02
C GLY A 96 -10.57 10.76 -4.92
N ARG A 97 -10.82 11.86 -4.19
CA ARG A 97 -12.16 12.46 -4.06
C ARG A 97 -12.76 12.82 -5.42
N LYS A 98 -11.98 13.41 -6.33
CA LYS A 98 -12.41 13.72 -7.70
C LYS A 98 -12.78 12.46 -8.51
N LYS A 99 -12.05 11.36 -8.33
CA LYS A 99 -12.39 10.08 -8.97
C LYS A 99 -13.69 9.49 -8.42
N ILE A 100 -13.85 9.50 -7.09
CA ILE A 100 -15.02 8.98 -6.38
C ILE A 100 -16.27 9.76 -6.79
N GLU A 101 -16.19 11.09 -6.86
CA GLU A 101 -17.25 11.96 -7.32
C GLU A 101 -17.64 11.64 -8.77
N LYS A 102 -16.67 11.56 -9.67
CA LYS A 102 -16.89 11.24 -11.10
C LYS A 102 -17.58 9.88 -11.29
N LEU A 103 -17.35 8.94 -10.39
CA LEU A 103 -17.92 7.60 -10.41
C LEU A 103 -19.22 7.47 -9.59
N ASN A 104 -19.70 8.55 -8.98
CA ASN A 104 -20.87 8.58 -8.10
C ASN A 104 -20.77 7.59 -6.92
N LEU A 105 -19.59 7.48 -6.31
CA LEU A 105 -19.31 6.53 -5.22
C LEU A 105 -19.27 7.20 -3.83
N ASN A 106 -19.63 8.49 -3.71
CA ASN A 106 -19.56 9.27 -2.45
C ASN A 106 -20.41 8.67 -1.31
N ASN A 107 -21.47 7.93 -1.63
CA ASN A 107 -22.30 7.27 -0.63
C ASN A 107 -21.67 6.00 -0.06
N THR A 108 -20.63 5.46 -0.71
CA THR A 108 -19.98 4.20 -0.33
C THR A 108 -18.55 4.41 0.14
N ILE A 109 -17.82 5.39 -0.44
CA ILE A 109 -16.42 5.63 -0.15
C ILE A 109 -16.24 7.02 0.47
N GLU A 110 -15.53 7.07 1.60
CA GLU A 110 -15.10 8.30 2.26
C GLU A 110 -13.57 8.36 2.26
N MET A 111 -12.99 9.50 1.84
CA MET A 111 -11.53 9.72 1.86
C MET A 111 -11.16 10.58 3.06
N VAL A 112 -10.40 10.00 3.99
CA VAL A 112 -10.05 10.58 5.30
C VAL A 112 -8.55 10.84 5.37
N PHE A 113 -8.19 12.07 5.77
CA PHE A 113 -6.81 12.39 6.12
C PHE A 113 -6.45 11.74 7.46
N GLY A 114 -5.33 11.01 7.52
CA GLY A 114 -4.90 10.39 8.77
C GLY A 114 -3.57 9.65 8.65
N ASP A 115 -2.99 9.42 9.83
CA ASP A 115 -1.72 8.73 9.99
C ASP A 115 -1.98 7.24 10.32
N SER A 116 -1.39 6.34 9.54
CA SER A 116 -1.44 4.89 9.78
C SER A 116 -0.86 4.45 11.15
N GLU A 117 -0.01 5.30 11.76
CA GLU A 117 0.57 5.06 13.08
C GLU A 117 -0.26 5.65 14.24
N LYS A 118 -1.36 6.31 13.92
CA LYS A 118 -2.37 6.85 14.84
C LYS A 118 -3.72 6.93 14.13
N ILE A 119 -4.33 5.79 13.90
CA ILE A 119 -5.57 5.67 13.12
C ILE A 119 -6.73 6.29 13.91
N PRO A 120 -7.48 7.27 13.33
CA PRO A 120 -8.51 8.04 14.04
C PRO A 120 -9.85 7.29 14.15
N PHE A 121 -9.81 6.01 14.43
CA PHE A 121 -10.98 5.16 14.62
C PHE A 121 -10.83 4.33 15.89
N GLU A 122 -11.98 3.90 16.43
CA GLU A 122 -12.04 3.10 17.65
C GLU A 122 -11.56 1.66 17.42
N ASP A 123 -11.26 0.95 18.50
CA ASP A 123 -10.91 -0.45 18.47
C ASP A 123 -12.03 -1.28 17.83
N ASN A 124 -11.66 -2.32 17.08
CA ASN A 124 -12.61 -3.26 16.48
C ASN A 124 -13.71 -2.59 15.61
N SER A 125 -13.33 -1.60 14.79
CA SER A 125 -14.25 -0.82 13.95
C SER A 125 -14.51 -1.44 12.57
N PHE A 126 -13.55 -2.18 12.01
CA PHE A 126 -13.62 -2.65 10.63
C PHE A 126 -13.62 -4.16 10.50
N ASP A 127 -14.45 -4.68 9.57
CA ASP A 127 -14.50 -6.11 9.26
C ASP A 127 -13.30 -6.57 8.43
N ALA A 128 -12.80 -5.66 7.57
CA ALA A 128 -11.60 -5.90 6.79
C ALA A 128 -10.74 -4.64 6.68
N ILE A 129 -9.41 -4.83 6.57
CA ILE A 129 -8.45 -3.75 6.35
C ILE A 129 -7.55 -4.14 5.18
N THR A 130 -7.26 -3.18 4.30
CA THR A 130 -6.37 -3.36 3.16
C THR A 130 -5.25 -2.33 3.15
N VAL A 131 -4.09 -2.71 2.62
CA VAL A 131 -2.99 -1.79 2.28
C VAL A 131 -2.38 -2.25 0.96
N ALA A 132 -2.30 -1.37 -0.04
CA ALA A 132 -1.60 -1.69 -1.29
C ALA A 132 -0.42 -0.75 -1.51
N PHE A 133 0.80 -1.30 -1.50
CA PHE A 133 2.07 -0.58 -1.73
C PHE A 133 2.33 0.56 -0.73
N GLY A 134 1.76 0.45 0.48
CA GLY A 134 1.79 1.48 1.51
C GLY A 134 2.65 1.16 2.72
N VAL A 135 2.68 -0.09 3.19
CA VAL A 135 3.31 -0.46 4.48
C VAL A 135 4.80 -0.16 4.55
N ARG A 136 5.53 -0.24 3.43
CA ARG A 136 6.96 0.10 3.35
C ARG A 136 7.24 1.59 3.64
N ASN A 137 6.23 2.43 3.50
CA ASN A 137 6.34 3.87 3.72
C ASN A 137 6.13 4.28 5.18
N PHE A 138 5.59 3.41 6.03
CA PHE A 138 5.42 3.70 7.45
C PHE A 138 6.76 4.08 8.07
N GLU A 139 6.77 5.09 8.94
CA GLU A 139 7.97 5.49 9.66
C GLU A 139 8.34 4.44 10.70
N ASN A 140 7.34 3.94 11.41
CA ASN A 140 7.44 2.81 12.32
C ASN A 140 6.46 1.71 11.87
N LEU A 141 6.98 0.70 11.20
CA LEU A 141 6.20 -0.40 10.64
C LEU A 141 5.38 -1.14 11.72
N GLU A 142 6.03 -1.51 12.84
CA GLU A 142 5.36 -2.26 13.92
C GLU A 142 4.24 -1.43 14.55
N LYS A 143 4.45 -0.12 14.74
CA LYS A 143 3.42 0.77 15.28
C LYS A 143 2.20 0.88 14.36
N GLY A 144 2.42 1.09 13.06
CA GLY A 144 1.32 1.15 12.09
C GLY A 144 0.56 -0.17 12.01
N LEU A 145 1.27 -1.31 12.01
CA LEU A 145 0.62 -2.62 12.03
C LEU A 145 -0.13 -2.89 13.34
N SER A 146 0.36 -2.38 14.49
CA SER A 146 -0.36 -2.48 15.77
C SER A 146 -1.65 -1.66 15.77
N GLU A 147 -1.65 -0.47 15.16
CA GLU A 147 -2.86 0.32 14.98
C GLU A 147 -3.88 -0.38 14.05
N ILE A 148 -3.39 -0.99 12.96
CA ILE A 148 -4.21 -1.82 12.08
C ILE A 148 -4.85 -2.97 12.87
N TYR A 149 -4.06 -3.68 13.69
CA TYR A 149 -4.56 -4.74 14.55
C TYR A 149 -5.61 -4.22 15.53
N ARG A 150 -5.39 -3.05 16.14
CA ARG A 150 -6.31 -2.43 17.10
C ARG A 150 -7.69 -2.17 16.48
N VAL A 151 -7.73 -1.52 15.31
CA VAL A 151 -8.99 -1.12 14.68
C VAL A 151 -9.69 -2.24 13.89
N LEU A 152 -8.99 -3.35 13.61
CA LEU A 152 -9.58 -4.54 13.01
C LEU A 152 -10.42 -5.30 14.05
N LYS A 153 -11.63 -5.72 13.67
CA LYS A 153 -12.49 -6.56 14.52
C LYS A 153 -11.89 -7.95 14.73
N THR A 154 -12.18 -8.56 15.87
CA THR A 154 -11.88 -9.98 16.10
C THR A 154 -12.52 -10.84 15.00
N GLY A 155 -11.75 -11.75 14.40
CA GLY A 155 -12.13 -12.52 13.22
C GLY A 155 -12.04 -11.77 11.90
N GLY A 156 -11.76 -10.45 11.92
CA GLY A 156 -11.59 -9.61 10.74
C GLY A 156 -10.37 -10.02 9.90
N THR A 157 -10.36 -9.57 8.64
CA THR A 157 -9.31 -9.92 7.68
C THR A 157 -8.44 -8.71 7.35
N PHE A 158 -7.14 -8.86 7.47
CA PHE A 158 -6.13 -7.92 7.00
C PHE A 158 -5.48 -8.43 5.73
N ALA A 159 -5.44 -7.63 4.66
CA ALA A 159 -4.76 -7.98 3.41
C ALA A 159 -3.77 -6.88 3.00
N VAL A 160 -2.53 -7.27 2.75
CA VAL A 160 -1.45 -6.40 2.28
C VAL A 160 -1.02 -6.83 0.90
N LEU A 161 -1.02 -5.92 -0.06
CA LEU A 161 -0.33 -6.09 -1.34
C LEU A 161 0.93 -5.24 -1.31
N GLU A 162 2.09 -5.88 -1.40
CA GLU A 162 3.36 -5.14 -1.37
C GLU A 162 4.39 -5.74 -2.32
N THR A 163 5.37 -4.93 -2.71
CA THR A 163 6.48 -5.37 -3.54
C THR A 163 7.34 -6.40 -2.82
N SER A 164 7.87 -7.33 -3.58
CA SER A 164 8.82 -8.33 -3.09
C SER A 164 9.88 -8.61 -4.16
N ILE A 165 10.92 -9.35 -3.80
CA ILE A 165 12.01 -9.70 -4.71
C ILE A 165 11.91 -11.18 -5.05
N PRO A 166 11.85 -11.55 -6.36
CA PRO A 166 11.89 -12.94 -6.78
C PRO A 166 13.12 -13.66 -6.23
N THR A 167 12.93 -14.85 -5.68
CA THR A 167 14.03 -15.65 -5.13
C THR A 167 14.57 -16.67 -6.12
N LYS A 168 13.76 -17.09 -7.10
CA LYS A 168 14.10 -18.15 -8.07
C LYS A 168 14.67 -17.59 -9.36
N THR A 169 15.72 -18.26 -9.90
CA THR A 169 16.23 -18.08 -11.26
C THR A 169 15.22 -18.64 -12.27
N PRO A 170 14.99 -18.01 -13.46
CA PRO A 170 15.63 -16.80 -13.99
C PRO A 170 14.96 -15.47 -13.56
N TYR A 171 13.85 -15.54 -12.83
CA TYR A 171 13.02 -14.36 -12.48
C TYR A 171 13.78 -13.33 -11.65
N LYS A 172 14.67 -13.80 -10.74
CA LYS A 172 15.53 -12.92 -9.94
C LYS A 172 16.44 -12.07 -10.82
N GLN A 173 17.07 -12.66 -11.84
CA GLN A 173 17.95 -11.94 -12.74
C GLN A 173 17.17 -10.92 -13.58
N GLY A 174 16.01 -11.34 -14.13
CA GLY A 174 15.13 -10.46 -14.90
C GLY A 174 14.65 -9.27 -14.09
N TYR A 175 14.20 -9.49 -12.86
CA TYR A 175 13.79 -8.41 -11.96
C TYR A 175 14.96 -7.50 -11.59
N THR A 176 16.15 -8.06 -11.33
CA THR A 176 17.34 -7.27 -11.02
C THR A 176 17.76 -6.39 -12.21
N PHE A 177 17.70 -6.93 -13.41
CA PHE A 177 17.97 -6.16 -14.64
C PHE A 177 16.95 -5.04 -14.82
N TYR A 178 15.65 -5.34 -14.68
CA TYR A 178 14.57 -4.37 -14.76
C TYR A 178 14.73 -3.24 -13.75
N SER A 179 14.94 -3.58 -12.48
CA SER A 179 15.04 -2.58 -11.39
C SER A 179 16.28 -1.71 -11.47
N LYS A 180 17.40 -2.25 -11.98
CA LYS A 180 18.67 -1.49 -12.09
C LYS A 180 18.78 -0.65 -13.34
N ASN A 181 18.19 -1.10 -14.48
CA ASN A 181 18.41 -0.48 -15.77
C ASN A 181 17.16 0.19 -16.35
N ILE A 182 15.99 -0.44 -16.25
CA ILE A 182 14.76 0.04 -16.88
C ILE A 182 14.02 1.03 -15.99
N LEU A 183 13.83 0.69 -14.71
CA LEU A 183 13.10 1.53 -13.77
C LEU A 183 13.68 2.95 -13.61
N PRO A 184 15.01 3.14 -13.53
CA PRO A 184 15.60 4.49 -13.51
C PRO A 184 15.37 5.30 -14.80
N LEU A 185 15.31 4.63 -15.97
CA LEU A 185 15.02 5.29 -17.24
C LEU A 185 13.57 5.78 -17.29
N ILE A 186 12.62 4.95 -16.85
CA ILE A 186 11.21 5.34 -16.72
C ILE A 186 11.09 6.54 -15.76
N GLY A 187 11.75 6.50 -14.60
CA GLY A 187 11.77 7.60 -13.65
C GLY A 187 12.30 8.92 -14.24
N LYS A 188 13.32 8.87 -15.09
CA LYS A 188 13.86 10.06 -15.78
C LYS A 188 12.90 10.67 -16.80
N LEU A 189 12.10 9.83 -17.48
CA LEU A 189 11.20 10.26 -18.55
C LEU A 189 9.89 10.84 -18.01
N PHE A 190 9.40 10.30 -16.90
CA PHE A 190 8.03 10.59 -16.42
C PHE A 190 7.99 11.44 -15.14
N SER A 191 9.14 11.80 -14.54
CA SER A 191 9.14 12.51 -13.28
C SER A 191 9.88 13.84 -13.27
N LYS A 192 9.21 14.81 -12.66
CA LYS A 192 9.84 16.05 -12.21
C LYS A 192 10.67 15.87 -10.94
N ASP A 193 10.37 14.85 -10.13
CA ASP A 193 11.08 14.54 -8.88
C ASP A 193 11.84 13.22 -8.96
N LYS A 194 13.14 13.31 -9.29
CA LYS A 194 14.04 12.13 -9.37
C LYS A 194 14.25 11.46 -8.01
N SER A 195 14.14 12.21 -6.90
CA SER A 195 14.33 11.69 -5.55
C SER A 195 13.18 10.78 -5.14
N ALA A 196 11.93 11.12 -5.53
CA ALA A 196 10.75 10.30 -5.29
C ALA A 196 10.91 8.90 -5.89
N TYR A 197 11.39 8.81 -7.15
CA TYR A 197 11.54 7.50 -7.81
C TYR A 197 12.65 6.66 -7.23
N LYS A 198 13.76 7.31 -6.85
CA LYS A 198 14.82 6.61 -6.13
C LYS A 198 14.29 6.05 -4.82
N TYR A 199 13.53 6.84 -4.07
CA TYR A 199 12.91 6.40 -2.83
C TYR A 199 11.95 5.23 -3.03
N LEU A 200 11.09 5.25 -4.06
CA LEU A 200 10.16 4.15 -4.35
C LEU A 200 10.90 2.83 -4.59
N SER A 201 12.05 2.88 -5.27
CA SER A 201 12.89 1.71 -5.50
C SER A 201 13.63 1.26 -4.24
N ASP A 202 14.26 2.20 -3.52
CA ASP A 202 15.06 1.91 -2.33
C ASP A 202 14.17 1.38 -1.18
N SER A 203 12.97 1.96 -0.99
CA SER A 203 12.02 1.52 0.02
C SER A 203 11.48 0.11 -0.27
N ALA A 204 11.22 -0.21 -1.55
CA ALA A 204 10.83 -1.54 -1.97
C ALA A 204 11.93 -2.58 -1.69
N ALA A 205 13.18 -2.24 -1.95
CA ALA A 205 14.32 -3.13 -1.68
C ALA A 205 14.59 -3.34 -0.18
N ALA A 206 14.27 -2.34 0.66
CA ALA A 206 14.48 -2.39 2.10
C ALA A 206 13.30 -3.03 2.88
N PHE A 207 12.17 -3.26 2.22
CA PHE A 207 10.99 -3.83 2.88
C PHE A 207 11.23 -5.29 3.30
N PRO A 208 10.87 -5.69 4.53
CA PRO A 208 10.99 -7.07 5.00
C PRO A 208 9.89 -7.96 4.38
N TYR A 209 10.12 -8.49 3.19
CA TYR A 209 9.16 -9.34 2.49
C TYR A 209 9.26 -10.82 2.89
N GLY A 210 8.25 -11.62 2.51
CA GLY A 210 8.19 -13.05 2.75
C GLY A 210 8.03 -13.38 4.23
N GLU A 211 8.79 -14.36 4.72
CA GLU A 211 8.73 -14.79 6.12
C GLU A 211 9.11 -13.68 7.11
N ALA A 212 10.00 -12.78 6.73
CA ALA A 212 10.36 -11.66 7.61
C ALA A 212 9.16 -10.78 7.93
N PHE A 213 8.28 -10.52 6.95
CA PHE A 213 7.05 -9.77 7.20
C PHE A 213 6.00 -10.62 7.95
N ASN A 214 5.88 -11.91 7.63
CA ASN A 214 4.99 -12.82 8.37
C ASN A 214 5.33 -12.84 9.87
N ASN A 215 6.62 -12.91 10.21
CA ASN A 215 7.08 -12.90 11.60
C ASN A 215 6.74 -11.59 12.32
N ILE A 216 6.79 -10.45 11.62
CA ILE A 216 6.36 -9.16 12.18
C ILE A 216 4.85 -9.18 12.47
N LEU A 217 4.02 -9.68 11.53
CA LEU A 217 2.58 -9.81 11.73
C LEU A 217 2.27 -10.72 12.93
N GLN A 218 2.95 -11.88 13.01
CA GLN A 218 2.77 -12.81 14.12
C GLN A 218 3.13 -12.20 15.48
N LYS A 219 4.24 -11.44 15.54
CA LYS A 219 4.68 -10.75 16.76
C LYS A 219 3.64 -9.72 17.26
N ILE A 220 2.89 -9.10 16.35
CA ILE A 220 1.82 -8.14 16.70
C ILE A 220 0.58 -8.84 17.23
N GLY A 221 0.37 -10.12 16.90
CA GLY A 221 -0.77 -10.91 17.33
C GLY A 221 -1.66 -11.41 16.20
N PHE A 222 -1.34 -11.11 14.93
CA PHE A 222 -2.07 -11.67 13.81
C PHE A 222 -1.90 -13.19 13.73
N ILE A 223 -2.98 -13.87 13.34
CA ILE A 223 -3.05 -15.32 13.16
C ILE A 223 -3.43 -15.68 11.72
N ALA A 224 -3.39 -16.97 11.39
CA ALA A 224 -3.73 -17.51 10.05
C ALA A 224 -3.03 -16.73 8.91
N ILE A 225 -1.73 -16.46 9.10
CA ILE A 225 -0.95 -15.64 8.18
C ILE A 225 -0.59 -16.46 6.93
N GLU A 226 -0.99 -15.95 5.77
CA GLU A 226 -0.66 -16.53 4.46
C GLU A 226 0.14 -15.52 3.63
N ASN A 227 1.15 -16.01 2.90
CA ASN A 227 1.87 -15.23 1.89
C ASN A 227 1.62 -15.84 0.50
N LYS A 228 1.02 -15.06 -0.40
CA LYS A 228 0.70 -15.46 -1.79
C LYS A 228 1.55 -14.65 -2.78
N PRO A 229 2.73 -15.15 -3.20
CA PRO A 229 3.57 -14.48 -4.19
C PRO A 229 2.82 -14.26 -5.50
N GLN A 230 3.00 -13.09 -6.10
CA GLN A 230 2.42 -12.70 -7.37
C GLN A 230 3.52 -12.53 -8.42
N THR A 231 3.19 -12.85 -9.68
CA THR A 231 4.08 -12.63 -10.84
C THR A 231 5.52 -13.06 -10.53
N PHE A 232 5.68 -14.37 -10.23
CA PHE A 232 6.97 -14.99 -9.90
C PHE A 232 7.70 -14.38 -8.67
N GLY A 233 6.98 -13.68 -7.80
CA GLY A 233 7.51 -13.09 -6.58
C GLY A 233 7.91 -11.61 -6.69
N VAL A 234 7.49 -10.89 -7.74
CA VAL A 234 7.69 -9.43 -7.87
C VAL A 234 6.83 -8.64 -6.87
N ALA A 235 5.70 -9.20 -6.50
CA ALA A 235 4.86 -8.70 -5.42
C ALA A 235 4.34 -9.88 -4.59
N SER A 236 3.82 -9.61 -3.41
CA SER A 236 3.16 -10.59 -2.54
C SER A 236 1.86 -10.03 -1.98
N ILE A 237 0.87 -10.90 -1.85
CA ILE A 237 -0.34 -10.62 -1.09
C ILE A 237 -0.21 -11.39 0.24
N TYR A 238 -0.19 -10.64 1.34
CA TYR A 238 -0.23 -11.20 2.68
C TYR A 238 -1.65 -11.11 3.20
N ILE A 239 -2.12 -12.16 3.84
CA ILE A 239 -3.45 -12.25 4.42
C ILE A 239 -3.27 -12.69 5.87
N ALA A 240 -3.98 -12.03 6.78
CA ALA A 240 -3.93 -12.38 8.20
C ALA A 240 -5.29 -12.15 8.86
N LYS A 241 -5.50 -12.74 10.02
CA LYS A 241 -6.70 -12.58 10.85
C LYS A 241 -6.34 -11.97 12.20
N LYS A 242 -7.29 -11.24 12.81
CA LYS A 242 -7.22 -10.88 14.22
C LYS A 242 -7.93 -11.92 15.06
#